data_b6f1c0a882ee83cfb03cccf4ca154be3
#
_entry.id   b6f1c0a882ee83cfb03cccf4ca154be3
#
_cell.length_a   1.000
_cell.length_b   1.000
_cell.length_c   1.000
_cell.angle_alpha   90.00
_cell.angle_beta   90.00
_cell.angle_gamma   90.00
#
_symmetry.space_group_name_H-M   'P 1'
#
loop_
_entity.id
_entity.type
_entity.pdbx_description
1 polymer ?
#
loop_
_entity_poly.entity_id
_entity_poly.type
_entity_poly.pdbx_seq_one_letter_code
_entity_poly.pdbx_strand_id
1 'polypeptide(L)'
;MFTRILLTVLCFSVFAFLLAACGGTAATSTAESQNTASGHDMSTHNGTTTELGRAFKADFTSEPGTIQAGAPATLTFTVKDKQGTTVKDLQIVHEKPMHLLIVSKDLAEFYHVHPEQSADGSYRVQHTFPNGGDYKLYADFTPKDSVQVVEQVDVKVAGTERAKVPLLADTSLMKTENGLKVVMKPDGELKGGAEVMLNFQTFDAASGKPATDLQNYLGELAHFVIISEDMKDFVHAHPMSKGEHDKGGKTEPGGEHNADGHQHSTMEGTTVKPSASEVAAHTSFPRSGLYKIWAQFQRGGQVITVPFVVDIAPGERRAELNPADVPAGATLITLSANGYEPASVTVNKGQLVKLAFYRTDADNCGGEVVFASRKITKKLPVGKPVVVEFTPETAGEIAFACGMGMYKGKLIVQ
;
A
#
# COMPACT_ATOMS: atom_id res chain seq x y z
N MET A 1 56.54 -9.94 -40.25
CA MET A 1 56.60 -9.73 -41.72
C MET A 1 55.37 -8.94 -42.12
N PHE A 2 55.64 -7.70 -42.54
CA PHE A 2 54.83 -6.76 -43.33
C PHE A 2 53.39 -6.44 -42.82
N THR A 3 53.12 -5.27 -42.21
CA THR A 3 53.26 -3.87 -42.65
C THR A 3 52.19 -3.42 -43.66
N ARG A 4 51.45 -2.42 -43.30
CA ARG A 4 51.10 -1.11 -43.93
C ARG A 4 49.61 -0.77 -43.72
N ILE A 5 49.23 0.30 -43.01
CA ILE A 5 49.41 1.77 -43.14
C ILE A 5 48.46 2.38 -44.16
N LEU A 6 47.82 3.44 -43.70
CA LEU A 6 47.39 4.70 -44.35
C LEU A 6 45.94 4.75 -44.83
N LEU A 7 45.18 5.83 -44.83
CA LEU A 7 45.34 7.26 -44.46
C LEU A 7 44.00 7.96 -44.62
N THR A 8 43.69 8.81 -43.66
CA THR A 8 42.96 10.11 -43.73
C THR A 8 42.10 10.41 -44.95
N VAL A 9 40.90 11.03 -44.67
CA VAL A 9 40.54 12.36 -45.21
C VAL A 9 39.57 13.09 -44.30
N LEU A 10 39.97 14.28 -43.93
CA LEU A 10 39.31 15.38 -43.26
C LEU A 10 38.43 16.15 -44.29
N CYS A 11 37.20 16.47 -43.96
CA CYS A 11 36.50 17.57 -44.64
C CYS A 11 35.75 18.44 -43.63
N PHE A 12 36.33 19.59 -43.38
CA PHE A 12 35.71 20.78 -42.81
C PHE A 12 34.74 21.40 -43.84
N SER A 13 33.56 21.76 -43.37
CA SER A 13 32.78 22.80 -44.07
C SER A 13 32.11 23.69 -43.02
N VAL A 14 32.68 24.86 -42.90
CA VAL A 14 32.15 26.04 -42.21
C VAL A 14 31.09 26.67 -43.10
N PHE A 15 29.92 26.97 -42.58
CA PHE A 15 29.07 28.01 -43.15
C PHE A 15 28.51 28.89 -42.02
N ALA A 16 28.75 30.16 -42.21
CA ALA A 16 28.50 31.25 -41.29
C ALA A 16 27.22 32.02 -41.62
N PHE A 17 26.60 32.57 -40.58
CA PHE A 17 25.82 33.83 -40.50
C PHE A 17 24.61 34.05 -41.40
N LEU A 18 23.48 34.30 -40.74
CA LEU A 18 22.73 35.54 -40.93
C LEU A 18 21.84 35.84 -39.72
N LEU A 19 22.14 37.01 -39.09
CA LEU A 19 21.33 37.68 -38.07
C LEU A 19 20.11 38.31 -38.73
N ALA A 20 18.93 38.16 -38.14
CA ALA A 20 17.84 39.09 -38.27
C ALA A 20 17.23 39.37 -36.91
N ALA A 21 17.44 40.56 -36.41
CA ALA A 21 16.81 41.12 -35.24
C ALA A 21 15.43 41.66 -35.62
N CYS A 22 14.40 41.32 -34.82
CA CYS A 22 13.22 42.18 -34.65
C CYS A 22 12.71 42.03 -33.21
N GLY A 23 12.61 43.19 -32.54
CA GLY A 23 12.24 43.30 -31.17
C GLY A 23 10.78 43.07 -30.89
N GLY A 24 10.48 42.67 -29.69
CA GLY A 24 9.14 42.50 -29.12
C GLY A 24 9.23 42.41 -27.60
N THR A 25 8.76 43.42 -26.96
CA THR A 25 8.55 43.75 -25.57
C THR A 25 8.48 42.57 -24.58
N ALA A 26 9.31 42.70 -23.55
CA ALA A 26 9.27 41.90 -22.32
C ALA A 26 7.96 42.15 -21.54
N ALA A 27 7.22 41.10 -21.29
CA ALA A 27 6.23 41.04 -20.21
C ALA A 27 6.78 40.09 -19.14
N THR A 28 7.26 40.70 -18.05
CA THR A 28 7.59 40.00 -16.82
C THR A 28 6.29 39.46 -16.18
N SER A 29 6.06 38.16 -16.29
CA SER A 29 5.11 37.47 -15.42
C SER A 29 5.90 36.79 -14.31
N THR A 30 5.86 37.37 -13.13
CA THR A 30 6.20 36.70 -11.88
C THR A 30 5.26 35.53 -11.67
N ALA A 31 5.73 34.32 -11.94
CA ALA A 31 5.05 33.11 -11.50
C ALA A 31 5.32 32.93 -10.00
N GLU A 32 4.36 33.33 -9.19
CA GLU A 32 4.25 32.85 -7.81
C GLU A 32 4.08 31.33 -7.84
N SER A 33 5.09 30.63 -7.35
CA SER A 33 5.02 29.23 -7.02
C SER A 33 4.07 29.06 -5.83
N GLN A 34 2.80 28.79 -6.10
CA GLN A 34 1.88 28.31 -5.08
C GLN A 34 2.22 26.83 -4.83
N ASN A 35 3.00 26.63 -3.79
CA ASN A 35 3.25 25.32 -3.19
C ASN A 35 1.97 24.89 -2.46
N THR A 36 1.02 24.34 -3.18
CA THR A 36 -0.12 23.64 -2.58
C THR A 36 0.42 22.31 -2.04
N ALA A 37 0.73 22.30 -0.75
CA ALA A 37 0.94 21.08 -0.01
C ALA A 37 -0.37 20.28 -0.10
N SER A 38 -0.36 19.27 -0.99
CA SER A 38 -1.40 18.24 -1.05
C SER A 38 -1.31 17.47 0.26
N GLY A 39 -2.28 17.68 1.14
CA GLY A 39 -2.44 16.85 2.33
C GLY A 39 -2.63 15.41 1.88
N HIS A 40 -1.62 14.57 2.10
CA HIS A 40 -1.76 13.14 1.92
C HIS A 40 -2.73 12.63 2.98
N ASP A 41 -3.88 12.17 2.52
CA ASP A 41 -4.82 11.40 3.33
C ASP A 41 -4.13 10.07 3.69
N MET A 42 -3.68 9.96 4.94
CA MET A 42 -2.98 8.81 5.49
C MET A 42 -3.99 7.70 5.78
N SER A 43 -4.73 7.24 4.76
CA SER A 43 -5.49 6.01 4.89
C SER A 43 -4.54 4.83 4.83
N THR A 44 -4.60 3.96 5.82
CA THR A 44 -3.92 2.66 5.83
C THR A 44 -4.25 1.90 4.56
N HIS A 45 -3.28 1.81 3.65
CA HIS A 45 -3.43 1.04 2.42
C HIS A 45 -3.31 -0.45 2.73
N ASN A 46 -4.43 -1.04 3.12
CA ASN A 46 -4.57 -2.49 3.09
C ASN A 46 -4.62 -2.94 1.63
N GLY A 47 -3.55 -3.59 1.17
CA GLY A 47 -3.31 -3.94 -0.22
C GLY A 47 -4.37 -4.83 -0.83
N THR A 48 -5.46 -4.22 -1.26
CA THR A 48 -6.47 -4.88 -2.05
C THR A 48 -7.01 -3.95 -3.12
N THR A 49 -6.97 -4.44 -4.32
CA THR A 49 -7.36 -3.76 -5.54
C THR A 49 -8.83 -3.34 -5.50
N THR A 50 -9.11 -2.06 -5.34
CA THR A 50 -10.45 -1.47 -5.50
C THR A 50 -10.94 -1.64 -6.95
N GLU A 51 -12.20 -1.31 -7.27
CA GLU A 51 -12.69 -1.37 -8.67
C GLU A 51 -11.93 -0.45 -9.63
N LEU A 52 -11.43 0.70 -9.14
CA LEU A 52 -10.49 1.53 -9.91
C LEU A 52 -9.18 0.77 -10.15
N GLY A 53 -8.69 0.06 -9.16
CA GLY A 53 -7.53 -0.80 -9.31
C GLY A 53 -7.80 -2.05 -10.17
N ARG A 54 -9.04 -2.59 -10.20
CA ARG A 54 -9.46 -3.67 -11.12
C ARG A 54 -9.58 -3.21 -12.58
N ALA A 55 -9.52 -1.91 -12.84
CA ALA A 55 -9.32 -1.40 -14.18
C ALA A 55 -7.93 -1.74 -14.72
N PHE A 56 -7.02 -2.19 -13.85
CA PHE A 56 -5.64 -2.47 -14.17
C PHE A 56 -5.27 -3.86 -13.67
N LYS A 57 -4.34 -4.50 -14.39
CA LYS A 57 -3.68 -5.76 -13.99
C LYS A 57 -2.23 -5.69 -14.43
N ALA A 58 -1.37 -6.48 -13.81
CA ALA A 58 -0.01 -6.66 -14.28
C ALA A 58 0.16 -8.08 -14.82
N ASP A 59 0.39 -8.22 -16.13
CA ASP A 59 0.78 -9.50 -16.71
C ASP A 59 2.22 -9.81 -16.32
N PHE A 60 2.48 -11.02 -15.86
CA PHE A 60 3.79 -11.48 -15.43
C PHE A 60 4.41 -12.44 -16.44
N THR A 61 5.71 -12.28 -16.67
CA THR A 61 6.55 -13.23 -17.40
C THR A 61 7.92 -13.34 -16.76
N SER A 62 8.61 -14.45 -17.00
CA SER A 62 10.00 -14.63 -16.56
C SER A 62 10.88 -15.10 -17.68
N GLU A 63 12.15 -14.73 -17.64
CA GLU A 63 13.19 -15.25 -18.54
C GLU A 63 14.38 -15.73 -17.70
N PRO A 64 14.67 -17.06 -17.73
CA PRO A 64 13.96 -18.10 -18.48
C PRO A 64 12.52 -18.32 -18.02
N GLY A 65 11.66 -18.88 -18.91
CA GLY A 65 10.25 -19.17 -18.59
C GLY A 65 10.08 -20.19 -17.45
N THR A 66 11.05 -21.10 -17.27
CA THR A 66 11.16 -21.94 -16.08
C THR A 66 12.26 -21.37 -15.19
N ILE A 67 11.87 -20.81 -14.07
CA ILE A 67 12.83 -20.26 -13.10
C ILE A 67 13.52 -21.40 -12.37
N GLN A 68 14.86 -21.31 -12.28
CA GLN A 68 15.71 -22.31 -11.63
C GLN A 68 16.36 -21.73 -10.38
N ALA A 69 16.31 -22.44 -9.27
CA ALA A 69 17.01 -22.05 -8.05
C ALA A 69 18.53 -21.92 -8.29
N GLY A 70 19.12 -20.89 -7.70
CA GLY A 70 20.55 -20.57 -7.85
C GLY A 70 20.92 -19.90 -9.16
N ALA A 71 19.99 -19.76 -10.12
CA ALA A 71 20.24 -19.08 -11.38
C ALA A 71 19.49 -17.73 -11.45
N PRO A 72 20.08 -16.70 -12.08
CA PRO A 72 19.39 -15.42 -12.26
C PRO A 72 18.21 -15.57 -13.21
N ALA A 73 17.10 -14.95 -12.87
CA ALA A 73 15.92 -14.82 -13.72
C ALA A 73 15.51 -13.35 -13.82
N THR A 74 15.10 -12.94 -15.02
CA THR A 74 14.48 -11.63 -15.23
C THR A 74 12.97 -11.77 -15.01
N LEU A 75 12.43 -11.07 -14.02
CA LEU A 75 11.01 -10.99 -13.73
C LEU A 75 10.47 -9.74 -14.41
N THR A 76 9.41 -9.88 -15.21
CA THR A 76 8.85 -8.79 -16.01
C THR A 76 7.35 -8.64 -15.69
N PHE A 77 6.95 -7.42 -15.39
CA PHE A 77 5.56 -7.04 -15.17
C PHE A 77 5.14 -6.02 -16.24
N THR A 78 4.01 -6.25 -16.89
CA THR A 78 3.43 -5.31 -17.85
C THR A 78 2.06 -4.90 -17.36
N VAL A 79 1.95 -3.65 -16.88
CA VAL A 79 0.69 -3.11 -16.40
C VAL A 79 -0.21 -2.81 -17.60
N LYS A 80 -1.46 -3.27 -17.54
CA LYS A 80 -2.46 -3.10 -18.58
C LYS A 80 -3.77 -2.56 -18.03
N ASP A 81 -4.42 -1.73 -18.81
CA ASP A 81 -5.79 -1.26 -18.54
C ASP A 81 -6.84 -2.30 -18.98
N LYS A 82 -8.14 -1.98 -18.79
CA LYS A 82 -9.27 -2.84 -19.19
C LYS A 82 -9.31 -3.14 -20.69
N GLN A 83 -8.72 -2.31 -21.53
CA GLN A 83 -8.63 -2.46 -22.98
C GLN A 83 -7.42 -3.29 -23.41
N GLY A 84 -6.55 -3.67 -22.46
CA GLY A 84 -5.32 -4.40 -22.72
C GLY A 84 -4.16 -3.51 -23.17
N THR A 85 -4.33 -2.18 -23.10
CA THR A 85 -3.28 -1.21 -23.43
C THR A 85 -2.24 -1.16 -22.31
N THR A 86 -0.96 -1.13 -22.66
CA THR A 86 0.13 -0.99 -21.70
C THR A 86 0.10 0.38 -21.04
N VAL A 87 0.01 0.38 -19.71
CA VAL A 87 0.07 1.59 -18.87
C VAL A 87 1.52 1.83 -18.48
N LYS A 88 2.08 2.94 -18.93
CA LYS A 88 3.48 3.31 -18.66
C LYS A 88 3.62 4.28 -17.49
N ASP A 89 2.60 5.08 -17.25
CA ASP A 89 2.64 6.12 -16.23
C ASP A 89 2.12 5.58 -14.88
N LEU A 90 3.04 5.18 -14.03
CA LEU A 90 2.77 4.86 -12.63
C LEU A 90 3.18 6.04 -11.75
N GLN A 91 2.45 6.24 -10.67
CA GLN A 91 2.83 7.20 -9.63
C GLN A 91 4.09 6.70 -8.92
N ILE A 92 4.97 7.63 -8.57
CA ILE A 92 6.08 7.32 -7.69
C ILE A 92 5.56 7.30 -6.26
N VAL A 93 5.54 6.13 -5.66
CA VAL A 93 5.17 5.92 -4.27
C VAL A 93 6.41 5.38 -3.56
N HIS A 94 6.80 5.99 -2.43
CA HIS A 94 8.03 5.62 -1.73
C HIS A 94 9.24 5.50 -2.68
N GLU A 95 9.49 6.57 -3.44
CA GLU A 95 10.61 6.72 -4.39
C GLU A 95 10.62 5.73 -5.57
N LYS A 96 9.65 4.84 -5.68
CA LYS A 96 9.60 3.82 -6.75
C LYS A 96 8.25 3.76 -7.45
N PRO A 97 8.22 3.48 -8.76
CA PRO A 97 6.96 3.30 -9.49
C PRO A 97 6.30 1.95 -9.20
N MET A 98 7.10 0.95 -8.81
CA MET A 98 6.63 -0.40 -8.49
C MET A 98 7.48 -1.02 -7.40
N HIS A 99 6.82 -1.62 -6.40
CA HIS A 99 7.45 -2.46 -5.39
C HIS A 99 7.13 -3.92 -5.68
N LEU A 100 8.12 -4.78 -5.60
CA LEU A 100 7.93 -6.21 -5.77
C LEU A 100 8.38 -6.94 -4.52
N LEU A 101 7.43 -7.57 -3.84
CA LEU A 101 7.71 -8.46 -2.73
C LEU A 101 7.72 -9.89 -3.27
N ILE A 102 8.77 -10.63 -2.97
CA ILE A 102 8.94 -12.05 -3.34
C ILE A 102 8.99 -12.84 -2.04
N VAL A 103 8.03 -13.75 -1.84
CA VAL A 103 7.85 -14.44 -0.57
C VAL A 103 7.66 -15.92 -0.80
N SER A 104 8.42 -16.77 -0.09
CA SER A 104 8.18 -18.22 -0.12
C SER A 104 6.85 -18.57 0.56
N LYS A 105 6.19 -19.64 0.14
CA LYS A 105 4.85 -20.03 0.64
C LYS A 105 4.82 -20.34 2.15
N ASP A 106 5.95 -20.58 2.79
CA ASP A 106 6.07 -20.74 4.24
C ASP A 106 6.52 -19.47 4.94
N LEU A 107 6.54 -18.34 4.24
CA LEU A 107 6.91 -17.01 4.74
C LEU A 107 8.36 -16.93 5.29
N ALA A 108 9.22 -17.90 5.02
CA ALA A 108 10.59 -17.89 5.56
C ALA A 108 11.56 -17.06 4.72
N GLU A 109 11.33 -16.97 3.41
CA GLU A 109 12.11 -16.14 2.50
C GLU A 109 11.31 -14.91 2.10
N PHE A 110 11.97 -13.75 2.14
CA PHE A 110 11.38 -12.46 1.82
C PHE A 110 12.39 -11.57 1.13
N TYR A 111 12.00 -11.02 -0.01
CA TYR A 111 12.79 -10.04 -0.76
C TYR A 111 11.89 -8.89 -1.15
N HIS A 112 12.37 -7.66 -0.95
CA HIS A 112 11.74 -6.43 -1.37
C HIS A 112 12.64 -5.79 -2.43
N VAL A 113 12.22 -5.85 -3.68
CA VAL A 113 12.97 -5.38 -4.84
C VAL A 113 12.14 -4.42 -5.67
N HIS A 114 12.78 -3.62 -6.50
CA HIS A 114 12.12 -2.55 -7.25
C HIS A 114 12.38 -2.73 -8.75
N PRO A 115 11.39 -3.25 -9.50
CA PRO A 115 11.49 -3.34 -10.94
C PRO A 115 11.66 -1.97 -11.60
N GLU A 116 12.57 -1.88 -12.56
CA GLU A 116 12.83 -0.67 -13.33
C GLU A 116 12.05 -0.67 -14.64
N GLN A 117 11.59 0.50 -15.05
CA GLN A 117 10.84 0.64 -16.29
C GLN A 117 11.77 0.50 -17.50
N SER A 118 11.36 -0.34 -18.42
CA SER A 118 12.00 -0.56 -19.71
C SER A 118 11.37 0.32 -20.82
N ALA A 119 12.05 0.47 -21.95
CA ALA A 119 11.59 1.30 -23.07
C ALA A 119 10.23 0.88 -23.63
N ASP A 120 9.87 -0.40 -23.54
CA ASP A 120 8.56 -0.94 -23.94
C ASP A 120 7.45 -0.64 -22.94
N GLY A 121 7.78 -0.06 -21.77
CA GLY A 121 6.86 0.28 -20.70
C GLY A 121 6.63 -0.84 -19.71
N SER A 122 7.29 -1.99 -19.87
CA SER A 122 7.31 -3.04 -18.87
C SER A 122 8.25 -2.70 -17.70
N TYR A 123 8.04 -3.33 -16.56
CA TYR A 123 8.87 -3.19 -15.36
C TYR A 123 9.65 -4.47 -15.13
N ARG A 124 10.98 -4.38 -15.01
CA ARG A 124 11.87 -5.55 -14.97
C ARG A 124 12.82 -5.50 -13.79
N VAL A 125 13.07 -6.66 -13.21
CA VAL A 125 14.11 -6.85 -12.19
C VAL A 125 14.75 -8.21 -12.35
N GLN A 126 16.05 -8.28 -12.12
CA GLN A 126 16.75 -9.57 -11.99
C GLN A 126 16.65 -10.06 -10.54
N HIS A 127 16.31 -11.33 -10.37
CA HIS A 127 16.31 -11.98 -9.08
C HIS A 127 16.86 -13.40 -9.19
N THR A 128 17.57 -13.83 -8.14
CA THR A 128 18.06 -15.21 -8.00
C THR A 128 17.38 -15.82 -6.79
N PHE A 129 16.49 -16.78 -7.04
CA PHE A 129 15.86 -17.55 -5.98
C PHE A 129 16.88 -18.54 -5.40
N PRO A 130 17.19 -18.51 -4.09
CA PRO A 130 18.20 -19.39 -3.54
C PRO A 130 17.75 -20.86 -3.48
N ASN A 131 16.45 -21.10 -3.35
CA ASN A 131 15.85 -22.42 -3.21
C ASN A 131 14.73 -22.64 -4.23
N GLY A 132 14.51 -23.91 -4.60
CA GLY A 132 13.31 -24.33 -5.29
C GLY A 132 12.07 -24.26 -4.38
N GLY A 133 10.89 -24.43 -4.97
CA GLY A 133 9.62 -24.44 -4.24
C GLY A 133 8.64 -23.41 -4.73
N ASP A 134 7.59 -23.20 -3.95
CA ASP A 134 6.52 -22.29 -4.29
C ASP A 134 6.72 -20.92 -3.64
N TYR A 135 6.60 -19.87 -4.45
CA TYR A 135 6.68 -18.47 -4.04
C TYR A 135 5.41 -17.74 -4.47
N LYS A 136 5.12 -16.65 -3.78
CA LYS A 136 4.14 -15.64 -4.18
C LYS A 136 4.84 -14.30 -4.36
N LEU A 137 4.53 -13.67 -5.48
CA LEU A 137 4.99 -12.32 -5.82
C LEU A 137 3.83 -11.36 -5.61
N TYR A 138 4.11 -10.22 -5.01
CA TYR A 138 3.18 -9.11 -4.85
C TYR A 138 3.77 -7.91 -5.58
N ALA A 139 3.22 -7.58 -6.74
CA ALA A 139 3.58 -6.38 -7.48
C ALA A 139 2.64 -5.25 -7.06
N ASP A 140 3.18 -4.31 -6.31
CA ASP A 140 2.47 -3.15 -5.75
C ASP A 140 2.80 -1.91 -6.56
N PHE A 141 1.78 -1.28 -7.15
CA PHE A 141 1.91 -0.11 -8.01
C PHE A 141 0.64 0.73 -8.01
N THR A 142 0.78 2.00 -8.35
CA THR A 142 -0.36 2.92 -8.47
C THR A 142 -0.36 3.53 -9.88
N PRO A 143 -1.32 3.16 -10.76
CA PRO A 143 -1.47 3.83 -12.04
C PRO A 143 -1.79 5.31 -11.84
N LYS A 144 -1.36 6.17 -12.77
CA LYS A 144 -1.63 7.61 -12.71
C LYS A 144 -3.14 7.86 -12.59
N ASP A 145 -3.51 8.77 -11.70
CA ASP A 145 -4.90 9.17 -11.43
C ASP A 145 -5.82 8.01 -10.99
N SER A 146 -5.24 6.97 -10.39
CA SER A 146 -5.94 5.78 -9.91
C SER A 146 -5.55 5.46 -8.46
N VAL A 147 -5.98 4.31 -7.99
CA VAL A 147 -5.68 3.78 -6.65
C VAL A 147 -4.61 2.70 -6.73
N GLN A 148 -4.01 2.41 -5.59
CA GLN A 148 -3.05 1.31 -5.44
C GLN A 148 -3.62 -0.02 -5.93
N VAL A 149 -2.80 -0.78 -6.63
CA VAL A 149 -3.06 -2.12 -7.14
C VAL A 149 -1.96 -3.04 -6.63
N VAL A 150 -2.35 -4.17 -6.04
CA VAL A 150 -1.42 -5.25 -5.68
C VAL A 150 -1.77 -6.48 -6.50
N GLU A 151 -0.98 -6.74 -7.54
CA GLU A 151 -1.10 -7.96 -8.34
C GLU A 151 -0.37 -9.11 -7.65
N GLN A 152 -1.04 -10.25 -7.54
CA GLN A 152 -0.49 -11.43 -6.88
C GLN A 152 -0.24 -12.53 -7.91
N VAL A 153 0.98 -13.04 -7.93
CA VAL A 153 1.40 -14.10 -8.87
C VAL A 153 2.01 -15.26 -8.09
N ASP A 154 1.47 -16.45 -8.28
CA ASP A 154 2.08 -17.68 -7.78
C ASP A 154 3.17 -18.14 -8.75
N VAL A 155 4.37 -18.40 -8.23
CA VAL A 155 5.55 -18.79 -9.02
C VAL A 155 6.11 -20.09 -8.44
N LYS A 156 6.35 -21.06 -9.32
CA LYS A 156 7.09 -22.27 -8.98
C LYS A 156 8.53 -22.16 -9.47
N VAL A 157 9.47 -22.28 -8.53
CA VAL A 157 10.91 -22.31 -8.81
C VAL A 157 11.37 -23.75 -8.83
N ALA A 158 11.96 -24.17 -9.93
CA ALA A 158 12.51 -25.52 -10.07
C ALA A 158 13.84 -25.64 -9.30
N GLY A 159 14.15 -26.83 -8.83
CA GLY A 159 15.39 -27.11 -8.08
C GLY A 159 15.10 -27.68 -6.70
N THR A 160 16.15 -27.76 -5.88
CA THR A 160 16.03 -28.32 -4.53
C THR A 160 15.25 -27.38 -3.61
N GLU A 161 14.18 -27.90 -3.04
CA GLU A 161 13.43 -27.18 -2.02
C GLU A 161 14.17 -27.28 -0.67
N ARG A 162 14.20 -26.19 0.10
CA ARG A 162 14.65 -26.25 1.48
C ARG A 162 13.57 -26.88 2.37
N ALA A 163 13.98 -27.31 3.56
CA ALA A 163 13.00 -27.74 4.58
C ALA A 163 12.04 -26.57 4.92
N LYS A 164 10.74 -26.88 5.02
CA LYS A 164 9.72 -25.90 5.42
C LYS A 164 9.98 -25.42 6.85
N VAL A 165 9.86 -24.14 7.07
CA VAL A 165 9.96 -23.50 8.39
C VAL A 165 8.52 -23.28 8.90
N PRO A 166 8.12 -23.90 10.02
CA PRO A 166 6.82 -23.63 10.60
C PRO A 166 6.71 -22.16 11.02
N LEU A 167 5.59 -21.53 10.72
CA LEU A 167 5.30 -20.20 11.22
C LEU A 167 4.79 -20.34 12.65
N LEU A 168 5.51 -19.77 13.62
CA LEU A 168 5.14 -19.80 15.04
C LEU A 168 5.17 -18.38 15.59
N ALA A 169 4.16 -18.03 16.39
CA ALA A 169 4.11 -16.73 17.05
C ALA A 169 5.35 -16.52 17.95
N ASP A 170 5.89 -15.33 17.88
CA ASP A 170 7.04 -14.97 18.71
C ASP A 170 6.65 -14.86 20.18
N THR A 171 7.42 -15.51 21.05
CA THR A 171 7.26 -15.39 22.50
C THR A 171 7.81 -14.07 23.03
N SER A 172 8.62 -13.37 22.24
CA SER A 172 9.18 -12.05 22.53
C SER A 172 9.21 -11.21 21.26
N LEU A 173 8.64 -10.03 21.34
CA LEU A 173 8.66 -9.05 20.24
C LEU A 173 9.96 -8.22 20.27
N MET A 174 11.07 -8.87 20.57
CA MET A 174 12.42 -8.31 20.53
C MET A 174 13.29 -9.20 19.63
N LYS A 175 13.86 -8.60 18.62
CA LYS A 175 14.74 -9.29 17.64
C LYS A 175 16.03 -8.52 17.46
N THR A 176 17.07 -9.22 17.03
CA THR A 176 18.36 -8.62 16.69
C THR A 176 18.79 -9.16 15.34
N GLU A 177 18.98 -8.26 14.39
CA GLU A 177 19.45 -8.57 13.02
C GLU A 177 20.54 -7.59 12.63
N ASN A 178 21.63 -8.10 12.10
CA ASN A 178 22.77 -7.32 11.58
C ASN A 178 23.20 -6.15 12.48
N GLY A 179 23.31 -6.38 13.80
CA GLY A 179 23.73 -5.37 14.76
C GLY A 179 22.66 -4.37 15.18
N LEU A 180 21.44 -4.48 14.67
CA LEU A 180 20.29 -3.68 15.09
C LEU A 180 19.36 -4.54 15.97
N LYS A 181 19.15 -4.11 17.22
CA LYS A 181 18.13 -4.68 18.09
C LYS A 181 16.85 -3.88 17.95
N VAL A 182 15.74 -4.53 17.66
CA VAL A 182 14.41 -3.92 17.48
C VAL A 182 13.43 -4.52 18.48
N VAL A 183 12.70 -3.65 19.17
CA VAL A 183 11.61 -4.01 20.07
C VAL A 183 10.32 -3.47 19.51
N MET A 184 9.39 -4.35 19.15
CA MET A 184 8.04 -3.98 18.72
C MET A 184 7.10 -3.98 19.92
N LYS A 185 6.33 -2.90 20.08
CA LYS A 185 5.34 -2.72 21.14
C LYS A 185 4.01 -2.26 20.54
N PRO A 186 3.02 -3.13 20.38
CA PRO A 186 1.66 -2.70 20.09
C PRO A 186 1.13 -1.80 21.22
N ASP A 187 0.31 -0.80 20.88
CA ASP A 187 -0.34 0.10 21.86
C ASP A 187 -1.64 -0.49 22.44
N GLY A 188 -2.08 -1.64 21.92
CA GLY A 188 -3.27 -2.36 22.33
C GLY A 188 -3.19 -3.86 22.07
N GLU A 189 -4.29 -4.53 22.30
CA GLU A 189 -4.41 -5.96 21.98
C GLU A 189 -4.46 -6.16 20.46
N LEU A 190 -3.73 -7.15 19.97
CA LEU A 190 -3.75 -7.53 18.55
C LEU A 190 -5.01 -8.36 18.27
N LYS A 191 -6.03 -7.72 17.69
CA LYS A 191 -7.33 -8.34 17.36
C LYS A 191 -7.70 -8.10 15.90
N GLY A 192 -8.33 -9.09 15.29
CA GLY A 192 -8.86 -8.99 13.93
C GLY A 192 -9.82 -7.81 13.76
N GLY A 193 -9.62 -7.01 12.71
CA GLY A 193 -10.43 -5.83 12.39
C GLY A 193 -10.24 -4.62 13.29
N ALA A 194 -9.39 -4.69 14.32
CA ALA A 194 -9.05 -3.55 15.18
C ALA A 194 -7.86 -2.77 14.61
N GLU A 195 -7.93 -1.45 14.69
CA GLU A 195 -6.79 -0.58 14.41
C GLU A 195 -5.80 -0.63 15.58
N VAL A 196 -4.51 -0.64 15.30
CA VAL A 196 -3.45 -0.70 16.30
C VAL A 196 -2.23 0.08 15.83
N MET A 197 -1.55 0.70 16.78
CA MET A 197 -0.25 1.30 16.55
C MET A 197 0.84 0.32 16.95
N LEU A 198 1.70 -0.03 16.00
CA LEU A 198 2.90 -0.81 16.25
C LEU A 198 4.07 0.15 16.46
N ASN A 199 4.59 0.21 17.69
CA ASN A 199 5.72 1.07 18.03
C ASN A 199 7.02 0.25 17.98
N PHE A 200 8.01 0.71 17.24
CA PHE A 200 9.31 0.07 17.08
C PHE A 200 10.38 0.93 17.74
N GLN A 201 11.06 0.38 18.71
CA GLN A 201 12.22 0.98 19.34
C GLN A 201 13.48 0.27 18.84
N THR A 202 14.45 1.02 18.37
CA THR A 202 15.68 0.49 17.78
C THR A 202 16.90 0.83 18.64
N PHE A 203 17.80 -0.15 18.78
CA PHE A 203 19.00 -0.03 19.59
C PHE A 203 20.19 -0.62 18.82
N ASP A 204 21.34 -0.05 19.02
CA ASP A 204 22.60 -0.69 18.64
C ASP A 204 22.80 -1.95 19.52
N ALA A 205 22.95 -3.10 18.89
CA ALA A 205 22.97 -4.37 19.59
C ALA A 205 24.22 -4.55 20.48
N ALA A 206 25.34 -3.95 20.11
CA ALA A 206 26.59 -4.07 20.85
C ALA A 206 26.62 -3.19 22.09
N SER A 207 26.18 -1.93 21.98
CA SER A 207 26.21 -0.96 23.06
C SER A 207 24.93 -0.92 23.89
N GLY A 208 23.80 -1.44 23.36
CA GLY A 208 22.48 -1.34 23.96
C GLY A 208 21.88 0.07 23.94
N LYS A 209 22.54 1.04 23.33
CA LYS A 209 22.07 2.43 23.25
C LYS A 209 21.05 2.58 22.12
N PRO A 210 20.14 3.58 22.17
CA PRO A 210 19.25 3.89 21.07
C PRO A 210 20.02 4.10 19.77
N ALA A 211 19.53 3.48 18.66
CA ALA A 211 20.12 3.62 17.34
C ALA A 211 19.62 4.92 16.70
N THR A 212 20.36 6.02 16.91
CA THR A 212 19.99 7.35 16.40
C THR A 212 20.52 7.62 14.99
N ASP A 213 21.14 6.64 14.36
CA ASP A 213 21.81 6.68 13.06
C ASP A 213 21.04 5.94 11.96
N LEU A 214 19.73 5.72 12.15
CA LEU A 214 18.87 5.22 11.09
C LEU A 214 18.81 6.24 9.94
N GLN A 215 18.77 5.72 8.74
CA GLN A 215 18.71 6.48 7.50
C GLN A 215 17.34 6.26 6.85
N ASN A 216 16.89 7.24 6.06
CA ASN A 216 15.70 7.05 5.26
C ASN A 216 15.90 5.93 4.24
N TYR A 217 14.94 5.04 4.15
CA TYR A 217 14.80 3.99 3.16
C TYR A 217 13.48 4.18 2.45
N LEU A 218 13.52 4.41 1.15
CA LEU A 218 12.34 4.71 0.32
C LEU A 218 11.54 5.92 0.83
N GLY A 219 12.28 6.96 1.25
CA GLY A 219 11.69 8.22 1.72
C GLY A 219 11.32 8.26 3.20
N GLU A 220 11.30 7.11 3.90
CA GLU A 220 10.86 6.98 5.29
C GLU A 220 11.92 6.32 6.19
N LEU A 221 11.79 6.44 7.52
CA LEU A 221 12.72 5.83 8.47
C LEU A 221 12.57 4.29 8.55
N ALA A 222 11.46 3.76 8.10
CA ALA A 222 11.22 2.31 8.04
C ALA A 222 10.12 1.96 7.03
N HIS A 223 10.09 0.70 6.60
CA HIS A 223 8.99 0.11 5.83
C HIS A 223 8.51 -1.16 6.50
N PHE A 224 7.19 -1.41 6.42
CA PHE A 224 6.56 -2.54 7.06
C PHE A 224 5.71 -3.31 6.06
N VAL A 225 5.98 -4.59 5.93
CA VAL A 225 5.18 -5.52 5.14
C VAL A 225 4.61 -6.56 6.09
N ILE A 226 3.31 -6.78 6.02
CA ILE A 226 2.58 -7.70 6.89
C ILE A 226 1.79 -8.66 6.01
N ILE A 227 1.98 -9.97 6.20
CA ILE A 227 1.30 -11.00 5.41
C ILE A 227 0.74 -12.07 6.36
N SER A 228 -0.52 -12.47 6.13
CA SER A 228 -1.15 -13.58 6.84
C SER A 228 -0.52 -14.92 6.47
N GLU A 229 -0.58 -15.91 7.38
CA GLU A 229 -0.05 -17.27 7.15
C GLU A 229 -0.57 -17.90 5.86
N ASP A 230 -1.84 -17.71 5.54
CA ASP A 230 -2.47 -18.21 4.30
C ASP A 230 -2.19 -17.34 3.07
N MET A 231 -1.37 -16.29 3.24
CA MET A 231 -0.94 -15.35 2.19
C MET A 231 -2.09 -14.64 1.45
N LYS A 232 -3.28 -14.56 2.05
CA LYS A 232 -4.43 -13.85 1.47
C LYS A 232 -4.43 -12.38 1.84
N ASP A 233 -4.03 -12.05 3.08
CA ASP A 233 -3.94 -10.66 3.52
C ASP A 233 -2.53 -10.15 3.29
N PHE A 234 -2.45 -9.03 2.62
CA PHE A 234 -1.24 -8.25 2.41
C PHE A 234 -1.50 -6.83 2.89
N VAL A 235 -0.73 -6.38 3.85
CA VAL A 235 -0.82 -5.03 4.42
C VAL A 235 0.54 -4.36 4.29
N HIS A 236 0.58 -3.25 3.58
CA HIS A 236 1.75 -2.39 3.49
C HIS A 236 1.49 -1.20 4.42
N ALA A 237 2.09 -1.23 5.61
CA ALA A 237 1.92 -0.19 6.61
C ALA A 237 3.05 0.85 6.52
N HIS A 238 2.68 2.12 6.66
CA HIS A 238 3.62 3.24 6.58
C HIS A 238 3.98 3.75 7.96
N PRO A 239 5.23 4.18 8.17
CA PRO A 239 5.60 4.82 9.42
C PRO A 239 4.89 6.17 9.55
N MET A 240 4.42 6.46 10.75
CA MET A 240 3.88 7.77 11.11
C MET A 240 4.93 8.59 11.83
N SER A 241 5.10 9.85 11.42
CA SER A 241 5.91 10.81 12.17
C SER A 241 5.22 11.16 13.48
N LYS A 242 5.96 11.16 14.59
CA LYS A 242 5.45 11.44 15.96
C LYS A 242 4.71 12.79 16.13
N GLY A 243 4.60 13.61 15.09
CA GLY A 243 3.89 14.90 15.08
C GLY A 243 2.46 14.87 14.51
N GLU A 244 2.02 13.75 13.94
CA GLU A 244 0.71 13.66 13.27
C GLU A 244 -0.42 13.12 14.16
N HIS A 245 -0.09 12.58 15.33
CA HIS A 245 -1.07 12.05 16.30
C HIS A 245 -2.01 13.10 16.91
N ASP A 246 -1.67 14.41 16.84
CA ASP A 246 -2.41 15.45 17.57
C ASP A 246 -3.48 16.16 16.72
N LYS A 247 -3.66 15.77 15.44
CA LYS A 247 -4.64 16.40 14.54
C LYS A 247 -5.89 15.58 14.24
N GLY A 248 -6.01 14.39 14.79
CA GLY A 248 -7.13 13.48 14.60
C GLY A 248 -8.11 13.50 15.76
N GLY A 249 -8.91 14.58 15.91
CA GLY A 249 -9.99 14.55 16.85
C GLY A 249 -10.43 15.90 17.39
N LYS A 250 -11.19 16.66 16.58
CA LYS A 250 -12.35 17.46 16.99
C LYS A 250 -12.82 18.31 15.81
N THR A 251 -13.76 17.83 15.05
CA THR A 251 -14.69 18.69 14.31
C THR A 251 -15.80 19.08 15.28
N GLU A 252 -15.72 20.27 15.82
CA GLU A 252 -16.86 20.97 16.40
C GLU A 252 -17.52 21.78 15.28
N PRO A 253 -18.86 21.76 15.16
CA PRO A 253 -19.55 22.55 14.16
C PRO A 253 -19.83 23.95 14.68
N GLY A 254 -19.39 24.97 13.94
CA GLY A 254 -20.00 26.30 13.83
C GLY A 254 -19.88 27.23 15.04
N GLY A 255 -19.11 28.31 14.87
CA GLY A 255 -19.12 29.48 15.74
C GLY A 255 -18.40 30.65 15.05
N GLU A 256 -19.16 31.72 14.86
CA GLU A 256 -18.83 32.93 14.12
C GLU A 256 -17.63 33.72 14.70
N HIS A 257 -16.98 34.46 13.80
CA HIS A 257 -15.88 35.39 14.04
C HIS A 257 -16.17 36.50 15.06
N ASN A 258 -15.21 36.79 15.93
CA ASN A 258 -14.91 38.17 16.35
C ASN A 258 -13.41 38.34 16.58
N ALA A 259 -12.87 39.37 15.91
CA ALA A 259 -11.51 39.83 16.05
C ALA A 259 -11.38 40.62 17.35
N ASP A 260 -10.43 40.22 18.20
CA ASP A 260 -9.75 41.16 19.08
C ASP A 260 -8.40 40.53 19.55
N GLY A 261 -7.41 41.39 19.50
CA GLY A 261 -6.00 41.02 19.73
C GLY A 261 -5.68 40.68 21.18
N HIS A 262 -4.99 39.57 21.36
CA HIS A 262 -4.22 39.32 22.58
C HIS A 262 -2.83 38.79 22.25
N GLN A 263 -1.85 39.46 22.87
CA GLN A 263 -0.43 39.17 22.86
C GLN A 263 -0.18 37.73 23.31
N HIS A 264 0.47 36.93 22.46
CA HIS A 264 0.98 35.61 22.85
C HIS A 264 2.33 35.75 23.56
N SER A 265 2.32 35.45 24.86
CA SER A 265 3.52 35.04 25.59
C SER A 265 4.09 33.80 24.90
N THR A 266 5.29 33.88 24.39
CA THR A 266 6.11 32.76 23.93
C THR A 266 6.49 31.89 25.12
N MET A 267 5.71 30.82 25.37
CA MET A 267 6.26 29.67 26.06
C MET A 267 7.02 28.84 25.03
N GLU A 268 8.32 28.73 25.18
CA GLU A 268 9.19 27.78 24.52
C GLU A 268 8.71 26.35 24.88
N GLY A 269 7.78 25.83 24.07
CA GLY A 269 7.51 24.42 24.03
C GLY A 269 8.70 23.72 23.40
N THR A 270 9.44 22.94 24.17
CA THR A 270 10.45 22.02 23.69
C THR A 270 9.82 21.09 22.65
N THR A 271 9.96 21.42 21.39
CA THR A 271 9.68 20.49 20.27
C THR A 271 10.70 19.38 20.36
N VAL A 272 10.34 18.28 21.00
CA VAL A 272 11.13 17.05 21.01
C VAL A 272 11.14 16.57 19.54
N LYS A 273 12.26 16.80 18.85
CA LYS A 273 12.51 16.17 17.55
C LYS A 273 12.27 14.68 17.71
N PRO A 274 11.51 14.01 16.82
CA PRO A 274 11.36 12.56 16.85
C PRO A 274 12.75 11.95 16.96
N SER A 275 12.96 11.08 17.95
CA SER A 275 14.21 10.34 18.04
C SER A 275 14.26 9.40 16.84
N ALA A 276 15.31 9.45 16.02
CA ALA A 276 15.54 8.54 14.91
C ALA A 276 15.54 7.06 15.32
N SER A 277 15.48 6.77 16.62
CA SER A 277 15.44 5.41 17.20
C SER A 277 14.04 4.89 17.51
N GLU A 278 12.98 5.66 17.24
CA GLU A 278 11.60 5.27 17.45
C GLU A 278 10.77 5.53 16.20
N VAL A 279 10.12 4.48 15.70
CA VAL A 279 9.23 4.52 14.53
C VAL A 279 7.91 3.86 14.91
N ALA A 280 6.80 4.43 14.49
CA ALA A 280 5.48 3.88 14.70
C ALA A 280 4.80 3.61 13.35
N ALA A 281 4.01 2.53 13.27
CA ALA A 281 3.20 2.20 12.11
C ALA A 281 1.75 2.00 12.55
N HIS A 282 0.84 2.78 11.99
CA HIS A 282 -0.58 2.55 12.16
C HIS A 282 -1.04 1.46 11.20
N THR A 283 -1.73 0.45 11.72
CA THR A 283 -2.18 -0.69 10.90
C THR A 283 -3.45 -1.32 11.48
N SER A 284 -4.02 -2.24 10.73
CA SER A 284 -5.06 -3.15 11.20
C SER A 284 -4.84 -4.53 10.60
N PHE A 285 -5.10 -5.56 11.37
CA PHE A 285 -5.06 -6.93 10.89
C PHE A 285 -6.47 -7.33 10.44
N PRO A 286 -6.66 -7.71 9.17
CA PRO A 286 -8.01 -7.96 8.65
C PRO A 286 -8.75 -9.08 9.35
N ARG A 287 -8.03 -10.12 9.82
CA ARG A 287 -8.58 -11.33 10.44
C ARG A 287 -7.71 -11.79 11.60
N SER A 288 -8.24 -12.69 12.42
CA SER A 288 -7.46 -13.48 13.39
C SER A 288 -6.53 -14.47 12.70
N GLY A 289 -5.52 -14.95 13.42
CA GLY A 289 -4.53 -15.93 12.98
C GLY A 289 -3.11 -15.38 12.95
N LEU A 290 -2.20 -16.18 12.41
CA LEU A 290 -0.78 -15.80 12.35
C LEU A 290 -0.50 -14.84 11.22
N TYR A 291 0.26 -13.79 11.54
CA TYR A 291 0.81 -12.85 10.59
C TYR A 291 2.30 -12.71 10.76
N LYS A 292 3.02 -12.58 9.65
CA LYS A 292 4.42 -12.23 9.65
C LYS A 292 4.58 -10.77 9.24
N ILE A 293 5.37 -10.06 10.03
CA ILE A 293 5.71 -8.64 9.84
C ILE A 293 7.19 -8.58 9.50
N TRP A 294 7.56 -7.96 8.39
CA TRP A 294 8.93 -7.61 8.07
C TRP A 294 9.08 -6.11 8.25
N ALA A 295 9.82 -5.73 9.29
CA ALA A 295 10.20 -4.34 9.54
C ALA A 295 11.56 -4.08 8.91
N GLN A 296 11.62 -3.15 7.96
CA GLN A 296 12.84 -2.81 7.22
C GLN A 296 13.37 -1.45 7.66
N PHE A 297 14.62 -1.41 8.07
CA PHE A 297 15.33 -0.20 8.49
C PHE A 297 16.59 -0.06 7.67
N GLN A 298 17.03 1.18 7.41
CA GLN A 298 18.33 1.43 6.80
C GLN A 298 19.31 1.97 7.83
N ARG A 299 20.49 1.35 7.91
CA ARG A 299 21.58 1.77 8.78
C ARG A 299 22.91 1.51 8.11
N GLY A 300 23.81 2.50 8.09
CA GLY A 300 25.11 2.35 7.44
C GLY A 300 25.02 2.02 5.95
N GLY A 301 23.98 2.47 5.24
CA GLY A 301 23.74 2.19 3.83
C GLY A 301 23.20 0.80 3.54
N GLN A 302 22.91 -0.01 4.56
CA GLN A 302 22.36 -1.36 4.41
C GLN A 302 20.92 -1.42 4.90
N VAL A 303 20.04 -2.11 4.16
CA VAL A 303 18.69 -2.41 4.60
C VAL A 303 18.71 -3.65 5.50
N ILE A 304 18.23 -3.47 6.73
CA ILE A 304 18.12 -4.51 7.75
C ILE A 304 16.66 -4.89 7.86
N THR A 305 16.32 -6.14 7.52
CA THR A 305 14.95 -6.67 7.62
C THR A 305 14.83 -7.48 8.91
N VAL A 306 13.92 -7.05 9.79
CA VAL A 306 13.68 -7.69 11.09
C VAL A 306 12.30 -8.33 11.08
N PRO A 307 12.21 -9.68 11.09
CA PRO A 307 10.93 -10.39 11.04
C PRO A 307 10.32 -10.57 12.42
N PHE A 308 9.02 -10.35 12.52
CA PHE A 308 8.20 -10.70 13.69
C PHE A 308 7.04 -11.59 13.25
N VAL A 309 6.62 -12.50 14.12
CA VAL A 309 5.41 -13.29 13.93
C VAL A 309 4.47 -13.02 15.10
N VAL A 310 3.26 -12.59 14.80
CA VAL A 310 2.23 -12.29 15.79
C VAL A 310 1.01 -13.17 15.59
N ASP A 311 0.38 -13.55 16.69
CA ASP A 311 -0.91 -14.22 16.69
C ASP A 311 -2.00 -13.19 17.00
N ILE A 312 -2.89 -13.00 16.02
CA ILE A 312 -3.97 -12.03 16.10
C ILE A 312 -5.20 -12.72 16.68
N ALA A 313 -5.63 -12.27 17.84
CA ALA A 313 -6.82 -12.80 18.48
C ALA A 313 -8.08 -12.53 17.64
N PRO A 314 -9.13 -13.35 17.78
CA PRO A 314 -10.42 -13.07 17.14
C PRO A 314 -10.94 -11.69 17.55
N GLY A 315 -11.45 -10.96 16.55
CA GLY A 315 -12.16 -9.71 16.78
C GLY A 315 -13.45 -9.90 17.57
N GLU A 316 -13.99 -8.81 18.09
CA GLU A 316 -15.23 -8.88 18.86
C GLU A 316 -16.40 -9.35 17.96
N ARG A 317 -17.06 -10.43 18.40
CA ARG A 317 -18.34 -10.85 17.83
C ARG A 317 -19.45 -9.98 18.42
N ARG A 318 -20.34 -9.53 17.59
CA ARG A 318 -21.44 -8.72 18.02
C ARG A 318 -22.77 -9.46 18.05
N ALA A 319 -23.67 -8.92 18.87
CA ALA A 319 -25.06 -9.33 18.97
C ALA A 319 -25.78 -9.29 17.60
N GLU A 320 -26.79 -10.12 17.42
CA GLU A 320 -27.63 -10.14 16.22
C GLU A 320 -28.19 -8.77 15.89
N LEU A 321 -28.31 -8.48 14.58
CA LEU A 321 -28.92 -7.27 14.08
C LEU A 321 -30.36 -7.13 14.62
N ASN A 322 -30.63 -6.02 15.28
CA ASN A 322 -32.03 -5.67 15.54
C ASN A 322 -32.67 -5.17 14.21
N PRO A 323 -33.70 -5.82 13.70
CA PRO A 323 -34.36 -5.40 12.46
C PRO A 323 -34.84 -3.93 12.48
N ALA A 324 -35.12 -3.38 13.67
CA ALA A 324 -35.53 -1.98 13.84
C ALA A 324 -34.39 -0.99 13.53
N ASP A 325 -33.12 -1.43 13.54
CA ASP A 325 -31.97 -0.58 13.22
C ASP A 325 -31.76 -0.44 11.69
N VAL A 326 -32.45 -1.23 10.88
CA VAL A 326 -32.41 -1.14 9.42
C VAL A 326 -33.41 -0.07 8.96
N PRO A 327 -32.96 0.99 8.29
CA PRO A 327 -33.87 2.04 7.81
C PRO A 327 -34.96 1.50 6.88
N ALA A 328 -36.17 2.00 7.03
CA ALA A 328 -37.31 1.59 6.19
C ALA A 328 -36.98 1.78 4.69
N GLY A 329 -37.26 0.74 3.90
CA GLY A 329 -37.04 0.72 2.46
C GLY A 329 -35.57 0.49 2.05
N ALA A 330 -34.66 0.22 2.99
CA ALA A 330 -33.30 -0.18 2.67
C ALA A 330 -33.21 -1.69 2.44
N THR A 331 -32.45 -2.11 1.42
CA THR A 331 -32.08 -3.51 1.24
C THR A 331 -30.90 -3.81 2.17
N LEU A 332 -31.10 -4.77 3.07
CA LEU A 332 -30.04 -5.22 3.97
C LEU A 332 -29.03 -6.08 3.22
N ILE A 333 -27.75 -5.78 3.40
CA ILE A 333 -26.61 -6.56 2.95
C ILE A 333 -25.75 -6.87 4.17
N THR A 334 -25.72 -8.12 4.57
CA THR A 334 -24.91 -8.59 5.70
C THR A 334 -23.50 -8.90 5.21
N LEU A 335 -22.48 -8.52 5.99
CA LEU A 335 -21.09 -8.85 5.75
C LEU A 335 -20.55 -9.69 6.89
N SER A 336 -20.12 -10.90 6.55
CA SER A 336 -19.51 -11.86 7.47
C SER A 336 -18.16 -12.37 6.91
N ALA A 337 -17.54 -13.32 7.59
CA ALA A 337 -16.36 -14.04 7.10
C ALA A 337 -16.59 -14.73 5.73
N ASN A 338 -17.85 -14.97 5.35
CA ASN A 338 -18.22 -15.58 4.05
C ASN A 338 -18.44 -14.55 2.94
N GLY A 339 -18.31 -13.25 3.23
CA GLY A 339 -18.54 -12.15 2.29
C GLY A 339 -19.90 -11.49 2.43
N TYR A 340 -20.33 -10.81 1.38
CA TYR A 340 -21.63 -10.10 1.34
C TYR A 340 -22.80 -11.05 1.06
N GLU A 341 -23.87 -10.90 1.83
CA GLU A 341 -25.13 -11.63 1.62
C GLU A 341 -26.34 -10.65 1.70
N PRO A 342 -27.11 -10.50 0.62
CA PRO A 342 -26.88 -11.03 -0.72
C PRO A 342 -25.67 -10.39 -1.42
N ALA A 343 -24.90 -11.18 -2.18
CA ALA A 343 -23.79 -10.68 -2.99
C ALA A 343 -24.24 -9.96 -4.27
N SER A 344 -25.54 -10.08 -4.64
CA SER A 344 -26.11 -9.41 -5.80
C SER A 344 -27.51 -8.90 -5.48
N VAL A 345 -27.81 -7.64 -5.82
CA VAL A 345 -29.09 -6.99 -5.62
C VAL A 345 -29.55 -6.40 -6.95
N THR A 346 -30.80 -6.66 -7.34
CA THR A 346 -31.41 -6.05 -8.53
C THR A 346 -32.13 -4.77 -8.13
N VAL A 347 -31.91 -3.69 -8.88
CA VAL A 347 -32.49 -2.37 -8.65
C VAL A 347 -32.95 -1.72 -9.95
N ASN A 348 -33.86 -0.77 -9.88
CA ASN A 348 -34.37 -0.09 -11.05
C ASN A 348 -33.58 1.19 -11.36
N LYS A 349 -33.32 1.41 -12.64
CA LYS A 349 -32.76 2.67 -13.16
C LYS A 349 -33.65 3.85 -12.79
N GLY A 350 -33.03 4.96 -12.38
CA GLY A 350 -33.71 6.19 -12.03
C GLY A 350 -34.42 6.19 -10.68
N GLN A 351 -34.41 5.08 -9.94
CA GLN A 351 -35.00 5.02 -8.60
C GLN A 351 -33.91 5.14 -7.53
N LEU A 352 -34.26 5.80 -6.41
CA LEU A 352 -33.36 5.89 -5.26
C LEU A 352 -33.13 4.50 -4.68
N VAL A 353 -31.89 4.06 -4.70
CA VAL A 353 -31.42 2.82 -4.06
C VAL A 353 -30.95 3.15 -2.66
N LYS A 354 -31.44 2.38 -1.68
CA LYS A 354 -30.98 2.42 -0.28
C LYS A 354 -30.45 1.05 0.11
N LEU A 355 -29.18 0.96 0.44
CA LEU A 355 -28.51 -0.26 0.89
C LEU A 355 -28.07 -0.06 2.34
N ALA A 356 -28.45 -0.99 3.21
CA ALA A 356 -27.97 -1.02 4.60
C ALA A 356 -26.93 -2.13 4.74
N PHE A 357 -25.68 -1.78 4.85
CA PHE A 357 -24.60 -2.72 5.10
C PHE A 357 -24.48 -2.98 6.60
N TYR A 358 -24.46 -4.25 6.98
CA TYR A 358 -24.33 -4.66 8.35
C TYR A 358 -23.19 -5.69 8.50
N ARG A 359 -22.12 -5.28 9.18
CA ARG A 359 -20.98 -6.15 9.46
C ARG A 359 -21.23 -6.91 10.77
N THR A 360 -21.23 -8.25 10.71
CA THR A 360 -21.59 -9.12 11.84
C THR A 360 -20.49 -9.28 12.87
N ASP A 361 -19.23 -9.26 12.44
CA ASP A 361 -18.06 -9.49 13.29
C ASP A 361 -16.85 -8.70 12.78
N ALA A 362 -15.86 -8.51 13.64
CA ALA A 362 -14.62 -7.83 13.29
C ALA A 362 -13.62 -8.75 12.57
N ASP A 363 -13.82 -10.07 12.68
CA ASP A 363 -12.88 -11.07 12.14
C ASP A 363 -13.08 -11.28 10.63
N ASN A 364 -13.09 -10.19 9.89
CA ASN A 364 -13.16 -10.17 8.44
C ASN A 364 -12.59 -8.88 7.87
N CYS A 365 -12.20 -8.90 6.58
CA CYS A 365 -11.60 -7.74 5.89
C CYS A 365 -12.61 -6.64 5.49
N GLY A 366 -13.82 -6.66 6.03
CA GLY A 366 -14.93 -5.79 5.61
C GLY A 366 -15.05 -4.48 6.41
N GLY A 367 -13.95 -3.89 6.87
CA GLY A 367 -13.97 -2.62 7.63
C GLY A 367 -14.59 -1.45 6.89
N GLU A 368 -14.72 -1.55 5.58
CA GLU A 368 -15.37 -0.56 4.73
C GLU A 368 -16.00 -1.18 3.49
N VAL A 369 -16.97 -0.47 2.90
CA VAL A 369 -17.53 -0.78 1.58
C VAL A 369 -17.20 0.33 0.59
N VAL A 370 -16.75 -0.09 -0.60
CA VAL A 370 -16.31 0.80 -1.68
C VAL A 370 -17.16 0.56 -2.93
N PHE A 371 -17.79 1.62 -3.43
CA PHE A 371 -18.42 1.70 -4.75
C PHE A 371 -17.55 2.60 -5.64
N ALA A 372 -16.50 2.03 -6.23
CA ALA A 372 -15.49 2.81 -6.92
C ALA A 372 -16.05 3.61 -8.12
N SER A 373 -16.97 3.02 -8.90
CA SER A 373 -17.65 3.71 -10.03
C SER A 373 -18.49 4.93 -9.59
N ARG A 374 -18.77 5.04 -8.28
CA ARG A 374 -19.54 6.13 -7.68
C ARG A 374 -18.72 7.02 -6.75
N LYS A 375 -17.45 6.71 -6.53
CA LYS A 375 -16.58 7.38 -5.57
C LYS A 375 -17.17 7.42 -4.15
N ILE A 376 -17.85 6.33 -3.75
CA ILE A 376 -18.44 6.18 -2.43
C ILE A 376 -17.61 5.19 -1.64
N THR A 377 -17.08 5.61 -0.49
CA THR A 377 -16.46 4.74 0.52
C THR A 377 -17.12 5.00 1.85
N LYS A 378 -17.53 3.94 2.55
CA LYS A 378 -18.13 4.03 3.89
C LYS A 378 -17.49 3.02 4.82
N LYS A 379 -17.01 3.47 5.98
CA LYS A 379 -16.57 2.58 7.06
C LYS A 379 -17.75 1.77 7.58
N LEU A 380 -17.51 0.47 7.81
CA LEU A 380 -18.50 -0.49 8.33
C LEU A 380 -18.09 -0.93 9.75
N PRO A 381 -18.47 -0.16 10.78
CA PRO A 381 -18.25 -0.58 12.15
C PRO A 381 -19.05 -1.86 12.44
N VAL A 382 -18.48 -2.77 13.23
CA VAL A 382 -19.14 -4.02 13.60
C VAL A 382 -20.49 -3.71 14.25
N GLY A 383 -21.53 -4.39 13.75
CA GLY A 383 -22.90 -4.40 14.28
C GLY A 383 -23.60 -3.06 14.30
N LYS A 384 -23.22 -2.13 13.45
CA LYS A 384 -24.02 -0.95 13.17
C LYS A 384 -24.35 -0.92 11.68
N PRO A 385 -25.64 -0.83 11.30
CA PRO A 385 -25.98 -0.67 9.89
C PRO A 385 -25.47 0.66 9.37
N VAL A 386 -24.84 0.62 8.21
CA VAL A 386 -24.36 1.81 7.49
C VAL A 386 -25.09 1.91 6.18
N VAL A 387 -25.73 3.06 5.94
CA VAL A 387 -26.56 3.26 4.75
C VAL A 387 -25.75 3.91 3.64
N VAL A 388 -25.88 3.34 2.43
CA VAL A 388 -25.41 3.90 1.17
C VAL A 388 -26.65 4.19 0.30
N GLU A 389 -26.78 5.42 -0.15
CA GLU A 389 -27.89 5.86 -0.99
C GLU A 389 -27.40 6.54 -2.26
N PHE A 390 -27.96 6.18 -3.40
CA PHE A 390 -27.75 6.86 -4.67
C PHE A 390 -28.79 6.44 -5.71
N THR A 391 -28.92 7.24 -6.77
CA THR A 391 -29.79 6.92 -7.90
C THR A 391 -28.94 6.48 -9.10
N PRO A 392 -29.08 5.22 -9.58
CA PRO A 392 -28.39 4.78 -10.78
C PRO A 392 -29.06 5.33 -12.04
N GLU A 393 -28.29 6.04 -12.88
CA GLU A 393 -28.80 6.70 -14.09
C GLU A 393 -28.70 5.83 -15.35
N THR A 394 -27.91 4.75 -15.31
CA THR A 394 -27.67 3.85 -16.45
C THR A 394 -27.92 2.41 -16.03
N ALA A 395 -28.52 1.62 -16.93
CA ALA A 395 -28.61 0.18 -16.75
C ALA A 395 -27.22 -0.49 -16.83
N GLY A 396 -27.06 -1.62 -16.17
CA GLY A 396 -25.81 -2.34 -16.12
C GLY A 396 -25.41 -2.78 -14.71
N GLU A 397 -24.17 -3.23 -14.52
CA GLU A 397 -23.66 -3.66 -13.23
C GLU A 397 -22.93 -2.49 -12.51
N ILE A 398 -23.22 -2.32 -11.21
CA ILE A 398 -22.49 -1.46 -10.30
C ILE A 398 -21.88 -2.37 -9.23
N ALA A 399 -20.58 -2.61 -9.30
CA ALA A 399 -19.90 -3.43 -8.33
C ALA A 399 -19.58 -2.65 -7.05
N PHE A 400 -19.55 -3.38 -5.93
CA PHE A 400 -19.00 -2.92 -4.67
C PHE A 400 -18.11 -3.99 -4.05
N ALA A 401 -17.19 -3.57 -3.19
CA ALA A 401 -16.26 -4.47 -2.54
C ALA A 401 -15.92 -3.97 -1.13
N CYS A 402 -15.33 -4.83 -0.29
CA CYS A 402 -14.60 -4.34 0.89
C CYS A 402 -13.34 -3.59 0.46
N GLY A 403 -12.78 -2.76 1.32
CA GLY A 403 -11.57 -1.98 1.02
C GLY A 403 -10.43 -2.83 0.47
N MET A 404 -10.28 -4.05 0.97
CA MET A 404 -9.30 -5.03 0.47
C MET A 404 -9.75 -5.78 -0.80
N GLY A 405 -10.95 -5.55 -1.36
CA GLY A 405 -11.47 -6.21 -2.57
C GLY A 405 -11.66 -7.73 -2.49
N MET A 406 -11.43 -8.35 -1.34
CA MET A 406 -11.62 -9.80 -1.16
C MET A 406 -13.10 -10.17 -1.21
N TYR A 407 -13.95 -9.42 -0.53
CA TYR A 407 -15.39 -9.57 -0.62
C TYR A 407 -15.96 -8.66 -1.68
N LYS A 408 -16.78 -9.23 -2.53
CA LYS A 408 -17.34 -8.56 -3.71
C LYS A 408 -18.84 -8.74 -3.76
N GLY A 409 -19.51 -7.67 -4.15
CA GLY A 409 -20.93 -7.70 -4.47
C GLY A 409 -21.23 -6.79 -5.64
N LYS A 410 -22.46 -6.86 -6.14
CA LYS A 410 -22.91 -6.05 -7.28
C LYS A 410 -24.39 -5.66 -7.19
N LEU A 411 -24.69 -4.54 -7.78
CA LEU A 411 -26.05 -4.18 -8.14
C LEU A 411 -26.26 -4.44 -9.62
N ILE A 412 -27.40 -5.04 -9.96
CA ILE A 412 -27.86 -5.20 -11.33
C ILE A 412 -28.94 -4.15 -11.57
N VAL A 413 -28.62 -3.11 -12.34
CA VAL A 413 -29.52 -2.02 -12.67
C VAL A 413 -30.29 -2.37 -13.93
N GLN A 414 -31.62 -2.46 -13.84
CA GLN A 414 -32.52 -2.76 -14.95
C GLN A 414 -33.31 -1.53 -15.39
#